data_509e5d60447fb12d154e2d0769eb37e3
#
_entry.id   509e5d60447fb12d154e2d0769eb37e3
#
_cell.length_a   1.000
_cell.length_b   1.000
_cell.length_c   1.000
_cell.angle_alpha   90.00
_cell.angle_beta   90.00
_cell.angle_gamma   90.00
#
_symmetry.space_group_name_H-M   'P 1'
#
loop_
_entity.id
_entity.type
_entity.pdbx_description
1 polymer ?
#
loop_
_entity_poly.entity_id
_entity_poly.type
_entity_poly.pdbx_seq_one_letter_code
_entity_poly.pdbx_strand_id
1 'polypeptide(L)'
;MDKKWWKEAVVYQIYPRSFMDSNGDGIGDLNGITSRLDYLKDLGVDVIWLSPVYQSPNDDNGYDISDYRAIMQEFGTMEDFDRMLSEMHKRGIRLVMDLVVNHTSDEHKWFVESRKSKDNPYRDYYIWRDAKEGKEPNNWGSCFSGSPWKYDPQTEMYYLHLFSTKQPDLNWENPAVRKEVFDMMNWWCEKGIDGFRMDVISMISKPEGLPDGKIPEGGLYGDSGCVNGPHVHEYLQEMNREVLSKYDLMTVGECAGVTIEEAEKYASADGKELSMVFQFELVDLASGTYGKWTDKRVPLKDFKRVMTAWQTELEGKAWNSLFLGNHDQPRCLSRFGDDSPEYRVVSAKMLATCLHMMQGTPYVYQGDELGMKNVPFHDLSEFRDIESINAFHELTGAGKVAPDDMMRYLNLRGRDNARTPMQWDDTASAGFTTGTPWIKVGPDYETVNAKNEMADPDSVYNYYKKLIHLRKEKDIMVYGTYELLDPEDEALYVYTRTLGDQKLLVMCNFTKEEQEYTVPETFAGAEVLISNYPQDGAAAGVRKLRAYEAVVLETK
;
A
#
# COMPACT_ATOMS: atom_id res chain seq x y z
N MET A 1 9.77 0.65 27.18
CA MET A 1 9.48 0.75 25.74
C MET A 1 10.38 -0.23 25.01
N ASP A 2 9.81 -1.11 24.17
CA ASP A 2 10.59 -1.97 23.27
C ASP A 2 10.87 -1.18 21.98
N LYS A 3 12.02 -0.49 21.96
CA LYS A 3 12.46 0.31 20.82
C LYS A 3 12.95 -0.62 19.71
N LYS A 4 12.34 -0.50 18.53
CA LYS A 4 12.75 -1.19 17.31
C LYS A 4 12.92 -0.15 16.22
N TRP A 5 13.95 -0.29 15.39
CA TRP A 5 14.24 0.66 14.32
C TRP A 5 13.05 0.84 13.37
N TRP A 6 12.32 -0.22 13.07
CA TRP A 6 11.17 -0.17 12.18
C TRP A 6 9.92 0.49 12.81
N LYS A 7 9.83 0.57 14.15
CA LYS A 7 8.78 1.36 14.83
C LYS A 7 9.04 2.87 14.69
N GLU A 8 10.30 3.26 14.71
CA GLU A 8 10.74 4.66 14.65
C GLU A 8 10.84 5.17 13.21
N ALA A 9 11.00 4.27 12.24
CA ALA A 9 11.20 4.58 10.83
C ALA A 9 9.98 5.23 10.16
N VAL A 10 10.27 5.94 9.08
CA VAL A 10 9.30 6.34 8.05
C VAL A 10 9.65 5.61 6.76
N VAL A 11 8.66 4.92 6.18
CA VAL A 11 8.81 4.14 4.97
C VAL A 11 8.31 4.95 3.78
N TYR A 12 9.06 4.94 2.69
CA TYR A 12 8.65 5.51 1.41
C TYR A 12 8.49 4.38 0.39
N GLN A 13 7.32 4.28 -0.22
CA GLN A 13 7.08 3.27 -1.26
C GLN A 13 7.46 3.81 -2.62
N ILE A 14 8.33 3.08 -3.32
CA ILE A 14 8.64 3.30 -4.74
C ILE A 14 7.93 2.26 -5.60
N TYR A 15 7.15 2.75 -6.57
CA TYR A 15 6.66 1.99 -7.71
C TYR A 15 7.64 2.19 -8.86
N PRO A 16 8.56 1.23 -9.12
CA PRO A 16 9.77 1.47 -9.91
C PRO A 16 9.49 1.95 -11.32
N ARG A 17 8.51 1.37 -11.99
CA ARG A 17 8.12 1.69 -13.38
C ARG A 17 7.78 3.16 -13.58
N SER A 18 7.33 3.86 -12.54
CA SER A 18 6.86 5.25 -12.57
C SER A 18 7.67 6.20 -11.70
N PHE A 19 8.83 5.80 -11.20
CA PHE A 19 9.61 6.68 -10.33
C PHE A 19 10.58 7.59 -11.10
N MET A 20 11.56 7.01 -11.82
CA MET A 20 12.51 7.76 -12.65
C MET A 20 13.10 6.85 -13.71
N ASP A 21 13.04 7.27 -14.94
CA ASP A 21 13.66 6.62 -16.11
C ASP A 21 15.06 7.21 -16.34
N SER A 22 16.09 6.39 -16.34
CA SER A 22 17.47 6.80 -16.55
C SER A 22 17.98 6.62 -17.98
N ASN A 23 17.29 5.80 -18.78
CA ASN A 23 17.77 5.40 -20.11
C ASN A 23 16.93 5.96 -21.28
N GLY A 24 15.76 6.56 -20.99
CA GLY A 24 14.89 7.21 -21.98
C GLY A 24 13.95 6.27 -22.72
N ASP A 25 13.68 5.08 -22.18
CA ASP A 25 12.74 4.13 -22.78
C ASP A 25 11.27 4.34 -22.35
N GLY A 26 11.03 5.27 -21.43
CA GLY A 26 9.71 5.61 -20.92
C GLY A 26 9.31 4.83 -19.67
N ILE A 27 10.19 3.98 -19.15
CA ILE A 27 9.97 3.12 -17.99
C ILE A 27 10.99 3.47 -16.90
N GLY A 28 10.52 3.69 -15.66
CA GLY A 28 11.42 3.90 -14.52
C GLY A 28 12.27 2.68 -14.24
N ASP A 29 13.48 2.87 -13.72
CA ASP A 29 14.47 1.83 -13.54
C ASP A 29 15.32 2.01 -12.27
N LEU A 30 16.16 0.99 -11.92
CA LEU A 30 16.99 0.98 -10.72
C LEU A 30 18.04 2.11 -10.71
N ASN A 31 18.58 2.48 -11.88
CA ASN A 31 19.54 3.58 -11.99
C ASN A 31 18.84 4.93 -11.79
N GLY A 32 17.60 5.05 -12.27
CA GLY A 32 16.73 6.20 -12.00
C GLY A 32 16.47 6.34 -10.50
N ILE A 33 16.12 5.26 -9.80
CA ILE A 33 15.96 5.27 -8.34
C ILE A 33 17.25 5.71 -7.66
N THR A 34 18.38 5.13 -8.05
CA THR A 34 19.71 5.47 -7.50
C THR A 34 20.02 6.96 -7.65
N SER A 35 19.64 7.57 -8.78
CA SER A 35 19.86 8.99 -9.06
C SER A 35 19.05 9.93 -8.16
N ARG A 36 17.98 9.43 -7.52
CA ARG A 36 17.06 10.21 -6.67
C ARG A 36 17.19 9.89 -5.17
N LEU A 37 18.18 9.11 -4.76
CA LEU A 37 18.39 8.77 -3.35
C LEU A 37 18.69 9.99 -2.47
N ASP A 38 19.34 11.02 -3.01
CA ASP A 38 19.59 12.26 -2.26
C ASP A 38 18.30 13.05 -1.99
N TYR A 39 17.34 13.02 -2.92
CA TYR A 39 15.99 13.56 -2.71
C TYR A 39 15.28 12.86 -1.54
N LEU A 40 15.31 11.53 -1.51
CA LEU A 40 14.71 10.74 -0.44
C LEU A 40 15.42 10.95 0.90
N LYS A 41 16.74 11.07 0.88
CA LYS A 41 17.53 11.40 2.07
C LYS A 41 17.20 12.78 2.61
N ASP A 42 17.04 13.78 1.74
CA ASP A 42 16.65 15.14 2.12
C ASP A 42 15.23 15.17 2.71
N LEU A 43 14.29 14.42 2.15
CA LEU A 43 12.94 14.25 2.70
C LEU A 43 12.98 13.64 4.11
N GLY A 44 14.01 12.83 4.38
CA GLY A 44 14.28 12.26 5.70
C GLY A 44 13.77 10.83 5.92
N VAL A 45 13.34 10.12 4.86
CA VAL A 45 12.87 8.73 4.97
C VAL A 45 13.99 7.77 5.39
N ASP A 46 13.62 6.71 6.08
CA ASP A 46 14.56 5.74 6.66
C ASP A 46 14.58 4.43 5.89
N VAL A 47 13.46 4.10 5.24
CA VAL A 47 13.24 2.83 4.55
C VAL A 47 12.58 3.09 3.21
N ILE A 48 13.04 2.39 2.18
CA ILE A 48 12.33 2.28 0.91
C ILE A 48 11.67 0.92 0.85
N TRP A 49 10.34 0.89 0.66
CA TRP A 49 9.65 -0.28 0.15
C TRP A 49 9.63 -0.21 -1.37
N LEU A 50 10.29 -1.17 -2.01
CA LEU A 50 10.37 -1.28 -3.46
C LEU A 50 9.35 -2.31 -3.95
N SER A 51 8.37 -1.89 -4.76
CA SER A 51 7.48 -2.81 -5.47
C SER A 51 8.29 -3.72 -6.40
N PRO A 52 7.76 -4.88 -6.86
CA PRO A 52 8.57 -5.92 -7.49
C PRO A 52 9.43 -5.46 -8.65
N VAL A 53 10.69 -5.86 -8.64
CA VAL A 53 11.68 -5.64 -9.73
C VAL A 53 12.22 -6.95 -10.29
N TYR A 54 11.66 -8.07 -9.87
CA TYR A 54 12.04 -9.41 -10.33
C TYR A 54 11.68 -9.63 -11.80
N GLN A 55 12.29 -10.64 -12.42
CA GLN A 55 11.93 -11.02 -13.79
C GLN A 55 10.44 -11.39 -13.86
N SER A 56 9.73 -10.74 -14.78
CA SER A 56 8.29 -10.86 -14.95
C SER A 56 7.91 -10.63 -16.41
N PRO A 57 6.92 -11.35 -16.98
CA PRO A 57 6.32 -11.00 -18.25
C PRO A 57 5.38 -9.79 -18.20
N ASN A 58 5.16 -9.22 -16.99
CA ASN A 58 4.48 -7.97 -16.76
C ASN A 58 2.96 -7.97 -17.07
N ASP A 59 2.30 -9.10 -16.83
CA ASP A 59 0.84 -9.22 -16.96
C ASP A 59 0.12 -8.39 -15.89
N ASP A 60 0.63 -8.40 -14.64
CA ASP A 60 0.16 -7.61 -13.52
C ASP A 60 1.28 -6.68 -12.98
N ASN A 61 1.93 -5.95 -13.89
CA ASN A 61 2.93 -4.94 -13.57
C ASN A 61 4.00 -5.40 -12.55
N GLY A 62 4.53 -6.62 -12.74
CA GLY A 62 5.61 -7.18 -11.93
C GLY A 62 5.16 -8.14 -10.83
N TYR A 63 3.87 -8.19 -10.49
CA TYR A 63 3.34 -9.13 -9.50
C TYR A 63 3.12 -10.56 -10.05
N ASP A 64 3.45 -10.81 -11.30
CA ASP A 64 3.53 -12.10 -11.98
C ASP A 64 5.01 -12.49 -12.19
N ILE A 65 5.64 -13.04 -11.14
CA ILE A 65 7.08 -13.28 -11.11
C ILE A 65 7.44 -14.59 -11.81
N SER A 66 8.32 -14.52 -12.81
CA SER A 66 8.84 -15.68 -13.55
C SER A 66 10.21 -16.17 -13.06
N ASP A 67 11.00 -15.32 -12.38
CA ASP A 67 12.24 -15.69 -11.70
C ASP A 67 12.50 -14.75 -10.51
N TYR A 68 12.47 -15.30 -9.30
CA TYR A 68 12.68 -14.55 -8.06
C TYR A 68 14.14 -14.10 -7.82
N ARG A 69 15.11 -14.65 -8.56
CA ARG A 69 16.55 -14.35 -8.38
C ARG A 69 17.14 -13.58 -9.56
N ALA A 70 16.32 -13.08 -10.46
CA ALA A 70 16.71 -12.24 -11.57
C ALA A 70 15.99 -10.90 -11.52
N ILE A 71 16.65 -9.84 -11.99
CA ILE A 71 16.06 -8.52 -12.17
C ILE A 71 15.43 -8.46 -13.56
N MET A 72 14.24 -7.87 -13.65
CA MET A 72 13.56 -7.62 -14.92
C MET A 72 14.41 -6.71 -15.80
N GLN A 73 14.60 -7.07 -17.05
CA GLN A 73 15.50 -6.37 -17.97
C GLN A 73 15.17 -4.88 -18.12
N GLU A 74 13.89 -4.51 -18.10
CA GLU A 74 13.44 -3.11 -18.16
C GLU A 74 13.91 -2.28 -16.96
N PHE A 75 14.13 -2.90 -15.81
CA PHE A 75 14.59 -2.22 -14.60
C PHE A 75 16.11 -2.20 -14.44
N GLY A 76 16.84 -2.99 -15.23
CA GLY A 76 18.29 -3.05 -15.19
C GLY A 76 18.84 -4.44 -14.92
N THR A 77 19.98 -4.49 -14.24
CA THR A 77 20.72 -5.73 -13.95
C THR A 77 20.84 -5.98 -12.45
N MET A 78 21.34 -7.16 -12.07
CA MET A 78 21.65 -7.46 -10.68
C MET A 78 22.78 -6.55 -10.14
N GLU A 79 23.73 -6.16 -10.98
CA GLU A 79 24.78 -5.20 -10.62
C GLU A 79 24.21 -3.80 -10.34
N ASP A 80 23.17 -3.38 -11.10
CA ASP A 80 22.45 -2.13 -10.83
C ASP A 80 21.72 -2.19 -9.49
N PHE A 81 21.11 -3.33 -9.17
CA PHE A 81 20.48 -3.57 -7.87
C PHE A 81 21.48 -3.52 -6.72
N ASP A 82 22.60 -4.22 -6.85
CA ASP A 82 23.66 -4.26 -5.81
C ASP A 82 24.24 -2.85 -5.58
N ARG A 83 24.43 -2.07 -6.65
CA ARG A 83 24.85 -0.68 -6.55
C ARG A 83 23.81 0.19 -5.85
N MET A 84 22.52 0.09 -6.23
CA MET A 84 21.43 0.83 -5.59
C MET A 84 21.39 0.53 -4.09
N LEU A 85 21.39 -0.75 -3.70
CA LEU A 85 21.36 -1.17 -2.29
C LEU A 85 22.55 -0.60 -1.51
N SER A 86 23.75 -0.67 -2.08
CA SER A 86 24.97 -0.09 -1.47
C SER A 86 24.84 1.42 -1.29
N GLU A 87 24.33 2.15 -2.30
CA GLU A 87 24.14 3.60 -2.23
C GLU A 87 23.04 4.01 -1.23
N MET A 88 21.99 3.19 -1.07
CA MET A 88 20.97 3.36 -0.03
C MET A 88 21.60 3.22 1.37
N HIS A 89 22.32 2.16 1.62
CA HIS A 89 22.96 1.90 2.91
C HIS A 89 23.99 2.99 3.29
N LYS A 90 24.77 3.49 2.33
CA LYS A 90 25.69 4.63 2.56
C LYS A 90 24.95 5.89 3.05
N ARG A 91 23.69 6.07 2.67
CA ARG A 91 22.83 7.18 3.11
C ARG A 91 22.05 6.87 4.38
N GLY A 92 22.21 5.67 4.93
CA GLY A 92 21.41 5.19 6.07
C GLY A 92 19.96 4.90 5.73
N ILE A 93 19.67 4.59 4.45
CA ILE A 93 18.36 4.18 3.98
C ILE A 93 18.35 2.66 3.84
N ARG A 94 17.34 2.01 4.40
CA ARG A 94 17.13 0.55 4.35
C ARG A 94 16.24 0.17 3.19
N LEU A 95 16.32 -1.08 2.73
CA LEU A 95 15.52 -1.62 1.63
C LEU A 95 14.60 -2.75 2.11
N VAL A 96 13.30 -2.57 1.93
CA VAL A 96 12.26 -3.60 2.05
C VAL A 96 11.79 -3.97 0.64
N MET A 97 11.92 -5.25 0.29
CA MET A 97 11.49 -5.77 -1.00
C MET A 97 10.09 -6.35 -0.92
N ASP A 98 9.39 -6.35 -2.04
CA ASP A 98 8.09 -7.02 -2.17
C ASP A 98 8.28 -8.54 -2.28
N LEU A 99 7.57 -9.32 -1.49
CA LEU A 99 7.58 -10.78 -1.50
C LEU A 99 6.23 -11.29 -2.02
N VAL A 100 6.20 -11.76 -3.25
CA VAL A 100 4.99 -12.24 -3.92
C VAL A 100 5.05 -13.76 -3.99
N VAL A 101 4.43 -14.43 -3.01
CA VAL A 101 4.55 -15.89 -2.84
C VAL A 101 3.21 -16.63 -2.70
N ASN A 102 2.09 -15.91 -2.87
CA ASN A 102 0.79 -16.57 -3.05
C ASN A 102 0.70 -17.26 -4.42
N HIS A 103 1.33 -16.68 -5.44
CA HIS A 103 1.31 -17.13 -6.84
C HIS A 103 2.64 -16.83 -7.52
N THR A 104 2.83 -17.38 -8.71
CA THR A 104 3.93 -17.03 -9.62
C THR A 104 3.35 -16.63 -10.97
N SER A 105 4.21 -16.17 -11.92
CA SER A 105 3.85 -16.15 -13.33
C SER A 105 3.59 -17.58 -13.84
N ASP A 106 2.72 -17.73 -14.84
CA ASP A 106 2.57 -18.98 -15.60
C ASP A 106 3.82 -19.30 -16.46
N GLU A 107 4.73 -18.32 -16.60
CA GLU A 107 6.04 -18.49 -17.24
C GLU A 107 7.15 -18.87 -16.24
N HIS A 108 6.86 -18.96 -14.93
CA HIS A 108 7.81 -19.46 -13.96
C HIS A 108 8.16 -20.93 -14.24
N LYS A 109 9.45 -21.28 -14.11
CA LYS A 109 9.94 -22.66 -14.38
C LYS A 109 9.14 -23.74 -13.67
N TRP A 110 8.68 -23.49 -12.44
CA TRP A 110 7.88 -24.45 -11.67
C TRP A 110 6.53 -24.71 -12.34
N PHE A 111 5.85 -23.69 -12.84
CA PHE A 111 4.57 -23.86 -13.51
C PHE A 111 4.73 -24.49 -14.89
N VAL A 112 5.74 -24.07 -15.66
CA VAL A 112 6.05 -24.66 -16.96
C VAL A 112 6.29 -26.17 -16.83
N GLU A 113 7.00 -26.60 -15.78
CA GLU A 113 7.19 -28.04 -15.49
C GLU A 113 5.90 -28.69 -14.97
N SER A 114 5.19 -28.05 -14.02
CA SER A 114 3.97 -28.54 -13.40
C SER A 114 2.89 -28.92 -14.42
N ARG A 115 2.72 -28.15 -15.49
CA ARG A 115 1.70 -28.40 -16.51
C ARG A 115 2.06 -29.45 -17.55
N LYS A 116 3.30 -29.99 -17.55
CA LYS A 116 3.72 -30.98 -18.56
C LYS A 116 3.03 -32.31 -18.44
N SER A 117 2.80 -32.78 -17.22
CA SER A 117 2.11 -34.08 -16.93
C SER A 117 1.52 -34.08 -15.53
N LYS A 118 0.63 -35.02 -15.23
CA LYS A 118 -0.03 -35.17 -13.91
C LYS A 118 0.92 -35.71 -12.84
N ASP A 119 2.03 -36.33 -13.21
CA ASP A 119 2.93 -37.10 -12.36
C ASP A 119 4.38 -36.57 -12.33
N ASN A 120 4.60 -35.30 -12.75
CA ASN A 120 5.93 -34.69 -12.66
C ASN A 120 6.21 -34.15 -11.24
N PRO A 121 7.49 -33.97 -10.86
CA PRO A 121 7.89 -33.51 -9.52
C PRO A 121 7.33 -32.13 -9.11
N TYR A 122 6.98 -31.28 -10.06
CA TYR A 122 6.45 -29.94 -9.82
C TYR A 122 4.93 -29.87 -9.85
N ARG A 123 4.23 -31.00 -10.12
CA ARG A 123 2.77 -30.97 -10.27
C ARG A 123 2.09 -30.34 -9.07
N ASP A 124 2.43 -30.76 -7.88
CA ASP A 124 1.83 -30.32 -6.63
C ASP A 124 2.43 -29.01 -6.08
N TYR A 125 3.26 -28.32 -6.88
CA TYR A 125 3.67 -26.93 -6.55
C TYR A 125 2.52 -25.95 -6.72
N TYR A 126 1.53 -26.32 -7.54
CA TYR A 126 0.32 -25.53 -7.82
C TYR A 126 -0.93 -26.35 -7.52
N ILE A 127 -2.07 -25.67 -7.46
CA ILE A 127 -3.35 -26.26 -7.10
C ILE A 127 -4.09 -26.66 -8.37
N TRP A 128 -4.12 -27.96 -8.63
CA TRP A 128 -4.81 -28.56 -9.77
C TRP A 128 -6.04 -29.34 -9.30
N ARG A 129 -7.15 -29.24 -10.05
CA ARG A 129 -8.39 -30.01 -9.78
C ARG A 129 -9.01 -30.51 -11.07
N ASP A 130 -9.64 -31.64 -10.99
CA ASP A 130 -10.47 -32.17 -12.09
C ASP A 130 -11.74 -31.33 -12.25
N ALA A 131 -12.34 -31.35 -13.45
CA ALA A 131 -13.64 -30.78 -13.69
C ALA A 131 -14.70 -31.38 -12.77
N LYS A 132 -15.58 -30.57 -12.21
CA LYS A 132 -16.75 -30.99 -11.45
C LYS A 132 -17.96 -30.95 -12.37
N GLU A 133 -18.48 -32.13 -12.74
CA GLU A 133 -19.63 -32.24 -13.68
C GLU A 133 -19.40 -31.50 -15.02
N GLY A 134 -18.17 -31.50 -15.51
CA GLY A 134 -17.79 -30.84 -16.76
C GLY A 134 -17.65 -29.31 -16.66
N LYS A 135 -17.63 -28.77 -15.45
CA LYS A 135 -17.46 -27.32 -15.14
C LYS A 135 -16.26 -27.09 -14.24
N GLU A 136 -16.06 -25.84 -13.86
CA GLU A 136 -15.05 -25.44 -12.88
C GLU A 136 -15.22 -26.18 -11.54
N PRO A 137 -14.13 -26.40 -10.79
CA PRO A 137 -14.15 -27.14 -9.52
C PRO A 137 -15.09 -26.58 -8.45
N ASN A 138 -15.28 -25.26 -8.42
CA ASN A 138 -16.19 -24.57 -7.51
C ASN A 138 -16.68 -23.25 -8.12
N ASN A 139 -17.47 -22.48 -7.37
CA ASN A 139 -18.12 -21.25 -7.83
C ASN A 139 -17.35 -19.96 -7.49
N TRP A 140 -16.10 -20.04 -7.07
CA TRP A 140 -15.33 -18.88 -6.62
C TRP A 140 -15.17 -17.81 -7.70
N GLY A 141 -14.94 -16.56 -7.26
CA GLY A 141 -14.53 -15.44 -8.12
C GLY A 141 -13.04 -15.12 -7.99
N SER A 142 -12.42 -14.75 -9.10
CA SER A 142 -11.09 -14.16 -9.13
C SER A 142 -11.13 -12.71 -8.63
N CYS A 143 -10.06 -12.24 -7.97
CA CYS A 143 -9.88 -10.84 -7.61
C CYS A 143 -9.84 -9.90 -8.84
N PHE A 144 -9.48 -10.45 -10.01
CA PHE A 144 -9.41 -9.72 -11.28
C PHE A 144 -10.52 -10.11 -12.25
N SER A 145 -11.71 -10.41 -11.71
CA SER A 145 -12.90 -10.80 -12.46
C SER A 145 -12.88 -12.21 -13.04
N GLY A 146 -14.05 -12.79 -13.24
CA GLY A 146 -14.24 -14.11 -13.78
C GLY A 146 -14.00 -15.25 -12.79
N SER A 147 -13.99 -16.49 -13.30
CA SER A 147 -13.65 -17.68 -12.53
C SER A 147 -12.15 -17.70 -12.19
N PRO A 148 -11.74 -18.14 -10.99
CA PRO A 148 -10.33 -18.32 -10.64
C PRO A 148 -9.77 -19.68 -11.13
N TRP A 149 -10.49 -20.37 -11.98
CA TRP A 149 -10.10 -21.68 -12.50
C TRP A 149 -9.88 -21.62 -14.01
N LYS A 150 -8.68 -21.97 -14.44
CA LYS A 150 -8.33 -22.03 -15.86
C LYS A 150 -8.12 -23.49 -16.27
N TYR A 151 -8.88 -23.93 -17.28
CA TYR A 151 -8.69 -25.27 -17.87
C TYR A 151 -7.39 -25.33 -18.67
N ASP A 152 -6.59 -26.37 -18.40
CA ASP A 152 -5.39 -26.70 -19.17
C ASP A 152 -5.66 -27.94 -20.03
N PRO A 153 -5.71 -27.79 -21.37
CA PRO A 153 -6.02 -28.89 -22.27
C PRO A 153 -4.91 -29.97 -22.34
N GLN A 154 -3.68 -29.61 -21.89
CA GLN A 154 -2.56 -30.55 -21.93
C GLN A 154 -2.72 -31.69 -20.91
N THR A 155 -3.23 -31.36 -19.72
CA THR A 155 -3.44 -32.33 -18.65
C THR A 155 -4.92 -32.57 -18.32
N GLU A 156 -5.83 -31.90 -19.02
CA GLU A 156 -7.28 -31.97 -18.85
C GLU A 156 -7.74 -31.71 -17.41
N MET A 157 -7.10 -30.74 -16.75
CA MET A 157 -7.43 -30.30 -15.40
C MET A 157 -7.49 -28.77 -15.33
N TYR A 158 -8.05 -28.24 -14.26
CA TYR A 158 -8.06 -26.82 -13.94
C TYR A 158 -6.95 -26.48 -12.95
N TYR A 159 -6.26 -25.34 -13.15
CA TYR A 159 -5.42 -24.75 -12.11
C TYR A 159 -6.09 -23.52 -11.48
N LEU A 160 -5.81 -23.31 -10.20
CA LEU A 160 -6.29 -22.15 -9.44
C LEU A 160 -5.44 -20.91 -9.76
N HIS A 161 -6.11 -19.76 -9.97
CA HIS A 161 -5.50 -18.44 -10.04
C HIS A 161 -6.43 -17.42 -9.38
N LEU A 162 -6.17 -17.01 -8.15
CA LEU A 162 -7.02 -16.04 -7.46
C LEU A 162 -6.95 -14.63 -8.10
N PHE A 163 -5.93 -14.36 -8.90
CA PHE A 163 -5.72 -13.12 -9.66
C PHE A 163 -5.82 -13.38 -11.16
N SER A 164 -4.88 -12.88 -11.97
CA SER A 164 -4.87 -13.15 -13.41
C SER A 164 -4.73 -14.65 -13.74
N THR A 165 -5.25 -15.05 -14.90
CA THR A 165 -4.99 -16.39 -15.46
C THR A 165 -3.51 -16.71 -15.64
N LYS A 166 -2.66 -15.68 -15.70
CA LYS A 166 -1.20 -15.78 -15.77
C LYS A 166 -0.51 -15.81 -14.40
N GLN A 167 -1.29 -15.86 -13.30
CA GLN A 167 -0.79 -15.90 -11.93
C GLN A 167 -1.29 -17.14 -11.19
N PRO A 168 -0.83 -18.38 -11.55
CA PRO A 168 -1.25 -19.61 -10.88
C PRO A 168 -0.82 -19.61 -9.41
N ASP A 169 -1.75 -20.00 -8.53
CA ASP A 169 -1.57 -20.04 -7.08
C ASP A 169 -0.66 -21.18 -6.66
N LEU A 170 0.32 -20.88 -5.81
CA LEU A 170 1.21 -21.86 -5.20
C LEU A 170 0.49 -22.71 -4.14
N ASN A 171 0.84 -23.97 -4.07
CA ASN A 171 0.34 -24.92 -3.08
C ASN A 171 1.22 -24.90 -1.81
N TRP A 172 0.87 -24.07 -0.82
CA TRP A 172 1.60 -23.97 0.44
C TRP A 172 1.48 -25.19 1.36
N GLU A 173 0.54 -26.10 1.11
CA GLU A 173 0.50 -27.41 1.80
C GLU A 173 1.74 -28.24 1.45
N ASN A 174 2.31 -28.05 0.27
CA ASN A 174 3.51 -28.75 -0.17
C ASN A 174 4.78 -28.19 0.52
N PRO A 175 5.47 -28.98 1.37
CA PRO A 175 6.68 -28.50 2.06
C PRO A 175 7.83 -28.18 1.11
N ALA A 176 7.86 -28.74 -0.10
CA ALA A 176 8.87 -28.38 -1.09
C ALA A 176 8.69 -26.94 -1.59
N VAL A 177 7.45 -26.48 -1.76
CA VAL A 177 7.14 -25.07 -2.10
C VAL A 177 7.63 -24.15 -0.99
N ARG A 178 7.29 -24.45 0.28
CA ARG A 178 7.73 -23.63 1.42
C ARG A 178 9.26 -23.55 1.49
N LYS A 179 9.94 -24.67 1.30
CA LYS A 179 11.42 -24.70 1.28
C LYS A 179 12.00 -23.81 0.19
N GLU A 180 11.50 -23.90 -1.04
CA GLU A 180 11.96 -23.07 -2.16
C GLU A 180 11.76 -21.57 -1.88
N VAL A 181 10.62 -21.20 -1.28
CA VAL A 181 10.33 -19.83 -0.87
C VAL A 181 11.32 -19.38 0.20
N PHE A 182 11.56 -20.16 1.24
CA PHE A 182 12.49 -19.79 2.33
C PHE A 182 13.94 -19.73 1.85
N ASP A 183 14.36 -20.62 0.95
CA ASP A 183 15.68 -20.58 0.33
C ASP A 183 15.88 -19.30 -0.51
N MET A 184 14.84 -18.86 -1.21
CA MET A 184 14.83 -17.62 -1.97
C MET A 184 14.89 -16.40 -1.04
N MET A 185 14.11 -16.38 0.03
CA MET A 185 14.11 -15.30 1.02
C MET A 185 15.48 -15.16 1.71
N ASN A 186 16.08 -16.27 2.15
CA ASN A 186 17.41 -16.27 2.74
C ASN A 186 18.45 -15.70 1.75
N TRP A 187 18.38 -16.07 0.48
CA TRP A 187 19.28 -15.56 -0.56
C TRP A 187 19.21 -14.02 -0.69
N TRP A 188 18.00 -13.43 -0.61
CA TRP A 188 17.84 -11.98 -0.62
C TRP A 188 18.34 -11.33 0.68
N CYS A 189 18.10 -11.96 1.83
CA CYS A 189 18.65 -11.48 3.11
C CYS A 189 20.17 -11.49 3.11
N GLU A 190 20.80 -12.55 2.57
CA GLU A 190 22.26 -12.65 2.41
C GLU A 190 22.83 -11.58 1.47
N LYS A 191 22.05 -11.10 0.48
CA LYS A 191 22.43 -9.94 -0.33
C LYS A 191 22.40 -8.63 0.46
N GLY A 192 21.76 -8.60 1.61
CA GLY A 192 21.73 -7.45 2.52
C GLY A 192 20.48 -6.60 2.49
N ILE A 193 19.36 -7.09 1.99
CA ILE A 193 18.07 -6.38 2.13
C ILE A 193 17.65 -6.35 3.60
N ASP A 194 16.80 -5.38 3.96
CA ASP A 194 16.44 -5.10 5.35
C ASP A 194 15.00 -5.53 5.70
N GLY A 195 14.30 -6.18 4.79
CA GLY A 195 12.95 -6.68 5.08
C GLY A 195 12.11 -7.03 3.87
N PHE A 196 10.87 -7.43 4.17
CA PHE A 196 9.88 -7.82 3.16
C PHE A 196 8.52 -7.16 3.42
N ARG A 197 7.93 -6.63 2.37
CA ARG A 197 6.47 -6.45 2.28
C ARG A 197 5.91 -7.69 1.60
N MET A 198 4.95 -8.34 2.23
CA MET A 198 4.45 -9.63 1.78
C MET A 198 3.08 -9.47 1.12
N ASP A 199 3.07 -9.65 -0.19
CA ASP A 199 1.90 -9.53 -1.05
C ASP A 199 0.85 -10.58 -0.71
N VAL A 200 -0.38 -10.14 -0.51
CA VAL A 200 -1.57 -10.96 -0.18
C VAL A 200 -1.28 -12.16 0.74
N ILE A 201 -0.42 -11.98 1.71
CA ILE A 201 0.12 -13.07 2.55
C ILE A 201 -0.97 -13.78 3.36
N SER A 202 -2.09 -13.14 3.63
CA SER A 202 -3.24 -13.75 4.31
C SER A 202 -3.95 -14.81 3.46
N MET A 203 -3.64 -14.92 2.16
CA MET A 203 -4.32 -15.80 1.20
C MET A 203 -3.52 -17.07 0.86
N ILE A 204 -2.32 -17.26 1.39
CA ILE A 204 -1.45 -18.41 1.05
C ILE A 204 -2.01 -19.76 1.49
N SER A 205 -2.85 -19.80 2.54
CA SER A 205 -3.53 -21.01 3.01
C SER A 205 -4.95 -21.06 2.48
N LYS A 206 -5.27 -22.09 1.70
CA LYS A 206 -6.60 -22.26 1.11
C LYS A 206 -7.54 -23.04 2.04
N PRO A 207 -8.87 -22.84 1.96
CA PRO A 207 -9.84 -23.64 2.70
C PRO A 207 -9.72 -25.13 2.34
N GLU A 208 -9.82 -26.01 3.35
CA GLU A 208 -9.77 -27.47 3.13
C GLU A 208 -10.87 -27.93 2.17
N GLY A 209 -10.52 -28.74 1.18
CA GLY A 209 -11.45 -29.27 0.19
C GLY A 209 -11.98 -28.27 -0.84
N LEU A 210 -11.60 -27.01 -0.76
CA LEU A 210 -11.99 -25.93 -1.71
C LEU A 210 -13.52 -25.86 -1.95
N PRO A 211 -14.36 -25.70 -0.91
CA PRO A 211 -15.82 -25.74 -1.02
C PRO A 211 -16.38 -24.58 -1.82
N ASP A 212 -17.60 -24.72 -2.33
CA ASP A 212 -18.32 -23.59 -2.92
C ASP A 212 -18.49 -22.45 -1.90
N GLY A 213 -18.26 -21.23 -2.35
CA GLY A 213 -18.41 -20.02 -1.54
C GLY A 213 -19.80 -19.42 -1.61
N LYS A 214 -20.14 -18.57 -0.63
CA LYS A 214 -21.38 -17.79 -0.64
C LYS A 214 -21.26 -16.67 -1.68
N ILE A 215 -22.25 -16.61 -2.58
CA ILE A 215 -22.35 -15.49 -3.53
C ILE A 215 -22.92 -14.27 -2.79
N PRO A 216 -22.20 -13.13 -2.74
CA PRO A 216 -22.73 -11.92 -2.13
C PRO A 216 -23.91 -11.37 -2.91
N GLU A 217 -24.76 -10.57 -2.27
CA GLU A 217 -25.91 -9.94 -2.92
C GLU A 217 -25.47 -9.08 -4.12
N GLY A 218 -26.05 -9.36 -5.28
CA GLY A 218 -25.66 -8.70 -6.55
C GLY A 218 -24.36 -9.20 -7.18
N GLY A 219 -23.60 -10.06 -6.50
CA GLY A 219 -22.37 -10.67 -7.01
C GLY A 219 -22.62 -11.69 -8.13
N LEU A 220 -21.54 -12.04 -8.85
CA LEU A 220 -21.55 -13.03 -9.92
C LEU A 220 -20.93 -14.36 -9.47
N TYR A 221 -20.05 -14.34 -8.49
CA TYR A 221 -19.25 -15.46 -8.02
C TYR A 221 -19.28 -15.60 -6.50
N GLY A 222 -18.93 -16.78 -6.00
CA GLY A 222 -18.79 -17.06 -4.59
C GLY A 222 -17.46 -16.55 -4.01
N ASP A 223 -17.48 -16.23 -2.71
CA ASP A 223 -16.28 -15.88 -1.95
C ASP A 223 -15.35 -17.12 -1.87
N SER A 224 -14.06 -16.93 -2.10
CA SER A 224 -13.09 -18.03 -2.03
C SER A 224 -12.81 -18.50 -0.61
N GLY A 225 -13.04 -17.67 0.40
CA GLY A 225 -12.68 -17.99 1.78
C GLY A 225 -11.18 -18.19 2.01
N CYS A 226 -10.33 -17.71 1.09
CA CYS A 226 -8.87 -17.89 1.18
C CYS A 226 -8.22 -16.95 2.19
N VAL A 227 -8.89 -15.88 2.60
CA VAL A 227 -8.36 -14.94 3.59
C VAL A 227 -8.30 -15.60 4.96
N ASN A 228 -7.15 -15.51 5.63
CA ASN A 228 -6.90 -16.10 6.95
C ASN A 228 -7.19 -17.63 6.97
N GLY A 229 -6.75 -18.33 5.94
CA GLY A 229 -6.96 -19.78 5.80
C GLY A 229 -6.37 -20.58 6.97
N PRO A 230 -6.77 -21.85 7.12
CA PRO A 230 -6.59 -22.62 8.36
C PRO A 230 -5.14 -22.81 8.81
N HIS A 231 -4.18 -22.78 7.90
CA HIS A 231 -2.75 -23.02 8.21
C HIS A 231 -1.87 -21.78 8.03
N VAL A 232 -2.43 -20.57 7.80
CA VAL A 232 -1.64 -19.38 7.50
C VAL A 232 -0.64 -19.05 8.62
N HIS A 233 -1.04 -19.11 9.87
CA HIS A 233 -0.17 -18.85 11.02
C HIS A 233 0.91 -19.90 11.20
N GLU A 234 0.61 -21.18 10.91
CA GLU A 234 1.62 -22.25 10.92
C GLU A 234 2.72 -21.97 9.88
N TYR A 235 2.33 -21.57 8.68
CA TYR A 235 3.28 -21.25 7.60
C TYR A 235 4.10 -20.00 7.92
N LEU A 236 3.51 -18.97 8.51
CA LEU A 236 4.23 -17.76 8.90
C LEU A 236 5.18 -18.01 10.06
N GLN A 237 4.81 -18.84 11.05
CA GLN A 237 5.70 -19.25 12.13
C GLN A 237 6.85 -20.14 11.62
N GLU A 238 6.61 -21.00 10.62
CA GLU A 238 7.67 -21.73 9.94
C GLU A 238 8.61 -20.76 9.20
N MET A 239 8.06 -19.80 8.43
CA MET A 239 8.84 -18.76 7.77
C MET A 239 9.68 -17.95 8.77
N ASN A 240 9.13 -17.62 9.92
CA ASN A 240 9.85 -16.90 10.97
C ASN A 240 11.05 -17.71 11.47
N ARG A 241 10.86 -19.00 11.80
CA ARG A 241 11.94 -19.89 12.25
C ARG A 241 13.02 -20.07 11.19
N GLU A 242 12.60 -20.26 9.93
CA GLU A 242 13.50 -20.62 8.84
C GLU A 242 14.21 -19.42 8.21
N VAL A 243 13.64 -18.22 8.35
CA VAL A 243 14.16 -16.99 7.73
C VAL A 243 14.17 -15.82 8.70
N LEU A 244 13.00 -15.29 9.09
CA LEU A 244 12.89 -13.93 9.63
C LEU A 244 13.64 -13.73 10.94
N SER A 245 13.65 -14.73 11.82
CA SER A 245 14.35 -14.66 13.12
C SER A 245 15.87 -14.71 13.01
N LYS A 246 16.43 -15.00 11.82
CA LYS A 246 17.88 -15.08 11.59
C LYS A 246 18.51 -13.72 11.27
N TYR A 247 17.70 -12.72 10.97
CA TYR A 247 18.14 -11.40 10.51
C TYR A 247 17.38 -10.29 11.25
N ASP A 248 17.91 -9.06 11.26
CA ASP A 248 17.25 -7.87 11.80
C ASP A 248 16.36 -7.23 10.70
N LEU A 249 15.19 -7.78 10.50
CA LEU A 249 14.28 -7.42 9.42
C LEU A 249 13.07 -6.64 9.90
N MET A 250 12.55 -5.81 9.00
CA MET A 250 11.19 -5.29 9.04
C MET A 250 10.30 -6.13 8.11
N THR A 251 9.13 -6.56 8.60
CA THR A 251 8.16 -7.27 7.78
C THR A 251 6.78 -6.65 7.89
N VAL A 252 6.10 -6.50 6.77
CA VAL A 252 4.72 -6.05 6.73
C VAL A 252 3.92 -6.93 5.79
N GLY A 253 2.84 -7.52 6.31
CA GLY A 253 1.93 -8.37 5.54
C GLY A 253 0.78 -7.59 4.94
N GLU A 254 0.53 -7.74 3.66
CA GLU A 254 -0.72 -7.29 3.08
C GLU A 254 -1.81 -8.30 3.41
N CYS A 255 -2.78 -7.89 4.22
CA CYS A 255 -3.80 -8.76 4.78
C CYS A 255 -5.21 -8.22 4.48
N ALA A 256 -5.67 -8.43 3.24
CA ALA A 256 -7.06 -8.13 2.87
C ALA A 256 -8.02 -8.89 3.80
N GLY A 257 -9.08 -8.22 4.27
CA GLY A 257 -10.09 -8.84 5.12
C GLY A 257 -9.61 -9.23 6.54
N VAL A 258 -8.43 -8.79 6.97
CA VAL A 258 -7.94 -9.03 8.33
C VAL A 258 -8.78 -8.26 9.34
N THR A 259 -9.22 -8.91 10.40
CA THR A 259 -9.78 -8.26 11.58
C THR A 259 -8.66 -7.84 12.54
N ILE A 260 -8.97 -6.99 13.51
CA ILE A 260 -8.01 -6.59 14.55
C ILE A 260 -7.54 -7.82 15.36
N GLU A 261 -8.44 -8.76 15.65
CA GLU A 261 -8.11 -10.01 16.34
C GLU A 261 -7.13 -10.89 15.54
N GLU A 262 -7.31 -10.97 14.21
CA GLU A 262 -6.37 -11.67 13.34
C GLU A 262 -5.05 -10.90 13.20
N ALA A 263 -5.10 -9.57 13.11
CA ALA A 263 -3.90 -8.74 13.06
C ALA A 263 -3.02 -8.89 14.31
N GLU A 264 -3.64 -9.08 15.48
CA GLU A 264 -2.94 -9.39 16.73
C GLU A 264 -2.14 -10.71 16.62
N LYS A 265 -2.64 -11.70 15.88
CA LYS A 265 -1.90 -12.95 15.64
C LYS A 265 -0.74 -12.75 14.66
N TYR A 266 -1.00 -12.11 13.49
CA TYR A 266 0.01 -11.85 12.47
C TYR A 266 1.18 -11.00 12.98
N ALA A 267 0.91 -10.00 13.82
CA ALA A 267 1.87 -9.00 14.23
C ALA A 267 2.01 -8.90 15.76
N SER A 268 1.83 -10.03 16.45
CA SER A 268 1.96 -10.11 17.91
C SER A 268 3.29 -9.55 18.40
N ALA A 269 3.24 -8.84 19.53
CA ALA A 269 4.43 -8.32 20.19
C ALA A 269 5.45 -9.40 20.61
N ASP A 270 5.06 -10.69 20.59
CA ASP A 270 5.97 -11.81 20.85
C ASP A 270 6.91 -12.13 19.67
N GLY A 271 6.69 -11.50 18.50
CA GLY A 271 7.59 -11.55 17.35
C GLY A 271 7.67 -12.90 16.64
N LYS A 272 6.64 -13.74 16.72
CA LYS A 272 6.65 -15.08 16.11
C LYS A 272 6.28 -15.11 14.64
N GLU A 273 5.71 -14.05 14.09
CA GLU A 273 5.32 -13.94 12.69
C GLU A 273 5.88 -12.65 12.08
N LEU A 274 5.05 -11.62 11.85
CA LEU A 274 5.41 -10.39 11.15
C LEU A 274 5.60 -9.23 12.12
N SER A 275 6.19 -8.12 11.64
CA SER A 275 6.33 -6.89 12.43
C SER A 275 5.03 -6.09 12.48
N MET A 276 4.26 -6.07 11.39
CA MET A 276 3.00 -5.35 11.24
C MET A 276 2.21 -5.87 10.04
N VAL A 277 0.97 -5.39 9.87
CA VAL A 277 0.12 -5.71 8.70
C VAL A 277 -0.45 -4.45 8.08
N PHE A 278 -0.69 -4.48 6.78
CA PHE A 278 -1.59 -3.55 6.09
C PHE A 278 -3.01 -4.08 6.19
N GLN A 279 -3.87 -3.35 6.86
CA GLN A 279 -5.29 -3.66 7.00
C GLN A 279 -6.09 -3.06 5.83
N PHE A 280 -7.20 -3.69 5.45
CA PHE A 280 -8.04 -3.25 4.35
C PHE A 280 -9.36 -2.63 4.80
N GLU A 281 -9.65 -2.57 6.09
CA GLU A 281 -10.88 -1.94 6.57
C GLU A 281 -10.94 -0.46 6.15
N LEU A 282 -9.80 0.24 6.17
CA LEU A 282 -9.67 1.59 5.62
C LEU A 282 -9.84 1.62 4.09
N VAL A 283 -9.25 0.64 3.41
CA VAL A 283 -9.31 0.53 1.94
C VAL A 283 -10.74 0.29 1.47
N ASP A 284 -11.49 -0.54 2.21
CA ASP A 284 -12.86 -0.94 1.88
C ASP A 284 -13.93 0.09 2.29
N LEU A 285 -13.55 1.17 2.99
CA LEU A 285 -14.47 2.25 3.32
C LEU A 285 -15.13 2.83 2.07
N ALA A 286 -16.44 3.03 2.18
CA ALA A 286 -17.30 3.51 1.10
C ALA A 286 -17.38 2.58 -0.12
N SER A 287 -17.05 1.29 0.02
CA SER A 287 -17.33 0.29 -1.01
C SER A 287 -18.83 0.17 -1.28
N GLY A 288 -19.19 -0.15 -2.51
CA GLY A 288 -20.57 -0.34 -2.97
C GLY A 288 -20.90 -1.79 -3.26
N THR A 289 -22.03 -2.01 -3.94
CA THR A 289 -22.50 -3.34 -4.37
C THR A 289 -21.46 -4.10 -5.22
N TYR A 290 -20.63 -3.35 -5.97
CA TYR A 290 -19.59 -3.89 -6.83
C TYR A 290 -18.18 -3.59 -6.28
N GLY A 291 -18.01 -3.74 -4.97
CA GLY A 291 -16.76 -3.51 -4.28
C GLY A 291 -16.32 -2.04 -4.35
N LYS A 292 -15.07 -1.81 -4.72
CA LYS A 292 -14.49 -0.46 -4.81
C LYS A 292 -15.03 0.39 -5.96
N TRP A 293 -15.74 -0.20 -6.92
CA TRP A 293 -16.25 0.49 -8.10
C TRP A 293 -17.51 1.31 -7.76
N THR A 294 -17.29 2.50 -7.27
CA THR A 294 -18.33 3.40 -6.74
C THR A 294 -17.84 4.84 -6.71
N ASP A 295 -18.76 5.79 -6.71
CA ASP A 295 -18.51 7.23 -6.52
C ASP A 295 -18.77 7.72 -5.08
N LYS A 296 -19.07 6.79 -4.15
CA LYS A 296 -19.28 7.16 -2.75
C LYS A 296 -18.00 7.74 -2.15
N ARG A 297 -18.14 8.85 -1.43
CA ARG A 297 -17.07 9.39 -0.61
C ARG A 297 -17.02 8.71 0.76
N VAL A 298 -15.84 8.66 1.36
CA VAL A 298 -15.65 8.13 2.73
C VAL A 298 -16.19 9.15 3.74
N PRO A 299 -17.21 8.80 4.55
CA PRO A 299 -17.64 9.66 5.64
C PRO A 299 -16.55 9.79 6.71
N LEU A 300 -16.33 10.99 7.24
CA LEU A 300 -15.31 11.22 8.29
C LEU A 300 -15.54 10.35 9.54
N LYS A 301 -16.79 10.12 9.94
CA LYS A 301 -17.13 9.25 11.07
C LYS A 301 -16.65 7.81 10.86
N ASP A 302 -16.83 7.27 9.66
CA ASP A 302 -16.34 5.92 9.34
C ASP A 302 -14.83 5.86 9.32
N PHE A 303 -14.17 6.89 8.76
CA PHE A 303 -12.72 7.03 8.77
C PHE A 303 -12.19 7.06 10.23
N LYS A 304 -12.77 7.92 11.09
CA LYS A 304 -12.40 8.01 12.51
C LYS A 304 -12.60 6.67 13.24
N ARG A 305 -13.74 6.01 13.00
CA ARG A 305 -14.06 4.72 13.63
C ARG A 305 -13.00 3.68 13.33
N VAL A 306 -12.65 3.50 12.05
CA VAL A 306 -11.64 2.52 11.64
C VAL A 306 -10.28 2.87 12.22
N MET A 307 -9.81 4.11 11.99
CA MET A 307 -8.47 4.50 12.47
C MET A 307 -8.36 4.38 13.99
N THR A 308 -9.40 4.76 14.74
CA THR A 308 -9.41 4.67 16.21
C THR A 308 -9.39 3.23 16.69
N ALA A 309 -10.20 2.34 16.11
CA ALA A 309 -10.23 0.93 16.49
C ALA A 309 -8.82 0.31 16.35
N TRP A 310 -8.17 0.52 15.20
CA TRP A 310 -6.81 0.04 14.96
C TRP A 310 -5.75 0.69 15.88
N GLN A 311 -5.95 1.93 16.33
CA GLN A 311 -5.07 2.56 17.32
C GLN A 311 -5.24 1.96 18.72
N THR A 312 -6.50 1.81 19.18
CA THR A 312 -6.80 1.49 20.59
C THR A 312 -6.80 0.00 20.88
N GLU A 313 -7.29 -0.83 19.96
CA GLU A 313 -7.43 -2.27 20.19
C GLU A 313 -6.12 -3.04 19.99
N LEU A 314 -5.19 -2.53 19.15
CA LEU A 314 -3.85 -3.08 19.00
C LEU A 314 -2.84 -2.57 20.04
N GLU A 315 -3.18 -1.53 20.82
CA GLU A 315 -2.25 -0.94 21.77
C GLU A 315 -1.69 -1.98 22.74
N GLY A 316 -0.36 -2.06 22.80
CA GLY A 316 0.37 -3.02 23.64
C GLY A 316 0.37 -4.48 23.17
N LYS A 317 -0.39 -4.82 22.12
CA LYS A 317 -0.53 -6.18 21.60
C LYS A 317 0.19 -6.38 20.26
N ALA A 318 0.02 -5.45 19.33
CA ALA A 318 0.64 -5.47 18.02
C ALA A 318 1.00 -4.05 17.56
N TRP A 319 1.74 -3.92 16.46
CA TRP A 319 2.18 -2.63 15.94
C TRP A 319 1.45 -2.28 14.65
N ASN A 320 1.00 -1.02 14.54
CA ASN A 320 0.26 -0.52 13.38
C ASN A 320 1.17 -0.09 12.24
N SER A 321 0.73 -0.32 11.00
CA SER A 321 1.15 0.42 9.83
C SER A 321 0.20 1.60 9.59
N LEU A 322 0.73 2.76 9.20
CA LEU A 322 -0.05 3.96 8.93
C LEU A 322 0.08 4.31 7.44
N PHE A 323 -1.01 4.21 6.69
CA PHE A 323 -1.03 4.54 5.27
C PHE A 323 -2.40 5.07 4.85
N LEU A 324 -2.44 5.93 3.82
CA LEU A 324 -3.67 6.40 3.18
C LEU A 324 -3.75 5.97 1.71
N GLY A 325 -2.63 5.55 1.13
CA GLY A 325 -2.56 5.11 -0.25
C GLY A 325 -1.34 4.24 -0.51
N ASN A 326 -1.34 3.60 -1.67
CA ASN A 326 -0.27 2.80 -2.23
C ASN A 326 -0.48 2.66 -3.74
N HIS A 327 0.30 1.82 -4.41
CA HIS A 327 0.21 1.56 -5.85
C HIS A 327 -1.09 0.87 -6.31
N ASP A 328 -1.93 0.38 -5.39
CA ASP A 328 -3.20 -0.31 -5.66
C ASP A 328 -4.44 0.53 -5.29
N GLN A 329 -4.23 1.75 -4.81
CA GLN A 329 -5.30 2.67 -4.44
C GLN A 329 -5.23 3.94 -5.28
N PRO A 330 -6.36 4.68 -5.45
CA PRO A 330 -6.28 6.02 -6.00
C PRO A 330 -5.43 6.93 -5.10
N ARG A 331 -5.01 8.07 -5.62
CA ARG A 331 -4.26 9.06 -4.83
C ARG A 331 -5.00 9.44 -3.56
N CYS A 332 -4.32 9.41 -2.42
CA CYS A 332 -4.93 9.66 -1.10
C CYS A 332 -5.58 11.04 -1.00
N LEU A 333 -4.96 12.04 -1.60
CA LEU A 333 -5.50 13.41 -1.64
C LEU A 333 -6.88 13.46 -2.35
N SER A 334 -7.00 12.81 -3.52
CA SER A 334 -8.27 12.76 -4.27
C SER A 334 -9.34 11.93 -3.56
N ARG A 335 -8.93 10.94 -2.77
CA ARG A 335 -9.85 10.04 -2.07
C ARG A 335 -10.37 10.62 -0.76
N PHE A 336 -9.49 11.15 0.08
CA PHE A 336 -9.78 11.56 1.46
C PHE A 336 -9.76 13.08 1.67
N GLY A 337 -9.16 13.84 0.77
CA GLY A 337 -9.00 15.27 0.85
C GLY A 337 -9.78 16.04 -0.22
N ASP A 338 -9.27 17.23 -0.52
CA ASP A 338 -9.73 18.11 -1.59
C ASP A 338 -8.56 18.42 -2.52
N ASP A 339 -8.62 17.89 -3.73
CA ASP A 339 -7.57 18.00 -4.75
C ASP A 339 -7.77 19.17 -5.72
N SER A 340 -8.74 20.06 -5.41
CA SER A 340 -8.93 21.29 -6.16
C SER A 340 -7.69 22.19 -6.06
N PRO A 341 -7.43 23.04 -7.07
CA PRO A 341 -6.28 23.94 -7.04
C PRO A 341 -6.22 24.85 -5.80
N GLU A 342 -7.39 25.22 -5.25
CA GLU A 342 -7.51 26.08 -4.08
C GLU A 342 -7.08 25.38 -2.79
N TYR A 343 -7.43 24.10 -2.61
CA TYR A 343 -7.25 23.39 -1.34
C TYR A 343 -6.20 22.28 -1.38
N ARG A 344 -5.64 21.95 -2.55
CA ARG A 344 -4.65 20.87 -2.73
C ARG A 344 -3.56 20.87 -1.66
N VAL A 345 -2.89 22.01 -1.47
CA VAL A 345 -1.74 22.09 -0.57
C VAL A 345 -2.15 21.94 0.90
N VAL A 346 -3.15 22.69 1.33
CA VAL A 346 -3.58 22.65 2.74
C VAL A 346 -4.24 21.32 3.10
N SER A 347 -4.98 20.74 2.17
CA SER A 347 -5.63 19.43 2.35
C SER A 347 -4.62 18.29 2.40
N ALA A 348 -3.60 18.28 1.52
CA ALA A 348 -2.51 17.31 1.57
C ALA A 348 -1.74 17.36 2.90
N LYS A 349 -1.42 18.56 3.38
CA LYS A 349 -0.74 18.76 4.68
C LYS A 349 -1.62 18.34 5.85
N MET A 350 -2.93 18.58 5.80
CA MET A 350 -3.88 18.15 6.81
C MET A 350 -3.92 16.62 6.92
N LEU A 351 -4.04 15.91 5.78
CA LEU A 351 -4.00 14.44 5.76
C LEU A 351 -2.68 13.89 6.30
N ALA A 352 -1.56 14.48 5.91
CA ALA A 352 -0.23 14.11 6.42
C ALA A 352 -0.15 14.28 7.94
N THR A 353 -0.62 15.41 8.49
CA THR A 353 -0.64 15.65 9.94
C THR A 353 -1.50 14.61 10.64
N CYS A 354 -2.72 14.41 10.16
CA CYS A 354 -3.66 13.46 10.75
C CYS A 354 -3.03 12.06 10.86
N LEU A 355 -2.36 11.58 9.81
CA LEU A 355 -1.76 10.25 9.79
C LEU A 355 -0.46 10.16 10.60
N HIS A 356 0.49 11.08 10.37
CA HIS A 356 1.82 11.00 10.98
C HIS A 356 1.85 11.21 12.50
N MET A 357 0.80 11.82 13.06
CA MET A 357 0.65 12.00 14.50
C MET A 357 0.06 10.76 15.21
N MET A 358 -0.40 9.73 14.49
CA MET A 358 -0.89 8.47 15.07
C MET A 358 0.25 7.54 15.50
N GLN A 359 -0.07 6.53 16.33
CA GLN A 359 0.88 5.48 16.71
C GLN A 359 0.99 4.43 15.60
N GLY A 360 2.20 4.18 15.13
CA GLY A 360 2.48 3.21 14.07
C GLY A 360 3.62 3.66 13.18
N THR A 361 3.99 2.83 12.22
CA THR A 361 5.02 3.15 11.21
C THR A 361 4.34 3.79 9.99
N PRO A 362 4.63 5.07 9.65
CA PRO A 362 4.03 5.72 8.51
C PRO A 362 4.66 5.29 7.20
N TYR A 363 3.79 5.10 6.19
CA TYR A 363 4.14 4.79 4.81
C TYR A 363 3.73 5.95 3.91
N VAL A 364 4.69 6.53 3.22
CA VAL A 364 4.50 7.59 2.23
C VAL A 364 4.58 6.95 0.85
N TYR A 365 3.54 7.04 0.06
CA TYR A 365 3.58 6.58 -1.32
C TYR A 365 4.16 7.67 -2.21
N GLN A 366 5.02 7.29 -3.19
CA GLN A 366 5.65 8.26 -4.11
C GLN A 366 4.63 9.24 -4.69
N GLY A 367 4.91 10.54 -4.54
CA GLY A 367 4.05 11.64 -4.98
C GLY A 367 3.09 12.18 -3.92
N ASP A 368 2.86 11.49 -2.78
CA ASP A 368 2.05 12.03 -1.69
C ASP A 368 2.71 13.28 -1.10
N GLU A 369 4.03 13.28 -1.00
CA GLU A 369 4.84 14.41 -0.53
C GLU A 369 4.84 15.63 -1.48
N LEU A 370 4.34 15.45 -2.70
CA LEU A 370 4.13 16.54 -3.67
C LEU A 370 2.65 16.97 -3.73
N GLY A 371 1.76 16.26 -3.04
CA GLY A 371 0.32 16.45 -3.20
C GLY A 371 -0.17 16.10 -4.61
N MET A 372 0.37 15.03 -5.21
CA MET A 372 -0.13 14.48 -6.48
C MET A 372 -1.55 13.96 -6.31
N LYS A 373 -2.33 14.06 -7.38
CA LYS A 373 -3.76 13.71 -7.41
C LYS A 373 -4.10 12.74 -8.54
N ASN A 374 -5.34 12.25 -8.56
CA ASN A 374 -5.86 11.45 -9.66
C ASN A 374 -5.77 12.22 -10.99
N VAL A 375 -5.58 11.46 -12.07
CA VAL A 375 -5.44 11.99 -13.43
C VAL A 375 -6.66 11.59 -14.25
N PRO A 376 -7.27 12.50 -15.04
CA PRO A 376 -8.42 12.15 -15.87
C PRO A 376 -8.02 11.21 -17.02
N PHE A 377 -8.67 10.05 -17.09
CA PHE A 377 -8.61 9.11 -18.22
C PHE A 377 -9.92 9.24 -19.01
N HIS A 378 -9.81 9.44 -20.32
CA HIS A 378 -10.96 9.73 -21.17
C HIS A 378 -11.50 8.50 -21.91
N ASP A 379 -10.66 7.49 -22.09
CA ASP A 379 -10.99 6.27 -22.82
C ASP A 379 -10.37 5.04 -22.13
N LEU A 380 -11.04 3.89 -22.23
CA LEU A 380 -10.55 2.64 -21.63
C LEU A 380 -9.16 2.23 -22.14
N SER A 381 -8.81 2.58 -23.38
CA SER A 381 -7.50 2.30 -23.97
C SER A 381 -6.33 3.05 -23.31
N GLU A 382 -6.61 4.08 -22.52
CA GLU A 382 -5.58 4.80 -21.75
C GLU A 382 -5.17 4.04 -20.48
N PHE A 383 -6.02 3.13 -19.97
CA PHE A 383 -5.71 2.31 -18.82
C PHE A 383 -4.70 1.19 -19.16
N ARG A 384 -3.86 0.85 -18.20
CA ARG A 384 -2.86 -0.22 -18.28
C ARG A 384 -3.12 -1.32 -17.26
N ASP A 385 -3.93 -1.04 -16.26
CA ASP A 385 -4.25 -1.92 -15.15
C ASP A 385 -5.24 -3.02 -15.55
N ILE A 386 -4.82 -4.28 -15.43
CA ILE A 386 -5.64 -5.45 -15.76
C ILE A 386 -6.92 -5.54 -14.92
N GLU A 387 -6.87 -5.15 -13.63
CA GLU A 387 -8.04 -5.14 -12.75
C GLU A 387 -9.12 -4.18 -13.29
N SER A 388 -8.72 -2.96 -13.63
CA SER A 388 -9.62 -1.93 -14.17
C SER A 388 -10.23 -2.35 -15.49
N ILE A 389 -9.44 -2.88 -16.41
CA ILE A 389 -9.88 -3.31 -17.75
C ILE A 389 -10.86 -4.48 -17.62
N ASN A 390 -10.53 -5.49 -16.82
CA ASN A 390 -11.38 -6.66 -16.63
C ASN A 390 -12.70 -6.30 -15.93
N ALA A 391 -12.65 -5.47 -14.89
CA ALA A 391 -13.86 -5.01 -14.19
C ALA A 391 -14.79 -4.21 -15.12
N PHE A 392 -14.22 -3.37 -16.00
CA PHE A 392 -15.01 -2.67 -17.02
C PHE A 392 -15.77 -3.67 -17.89
N HIS A 393 -15.09 -4.63 -18.47
CA HIS A 393 -15.70 -5.60 -19.38
C HIS A 393 -16.72 -6.51 -18.66
N GLU A 394 -16.40 -6.98 -17.46
CA GLU A 394 -17.29 -7.86 -16.69
C GLU A 394 -18.60 -7.13 -16.30
N LEU A 395 -18.48 -5.97 -15.63
CA LEU A 395 -19.65 -5.29 -15.07
C LEU A 395 -20.53 -4.65 -16.15
N THR A 396 -19.93 -4.10 -17.19
CA THR A 396 -20.70 -3.54 -18.32
C THR A 396 -21.29 -4.64 -19.21
N GLY A 397 -20.52 -5.71 -19.47
CA GLY A 397 -20.97 -6.87 -20.23
C GLY A 397 -22.11 -7.63 -19.57
N ALA A 398 -22.12 -7.70 -18.24
CA ALA A 398 -23.21 -8.28 -17.44
C ALA A 398 -24.40 -7.32 -17.25
N GLY A 399 -24.33 -6.08 -17.79
CA GLY A 399 -25.38 -5.07 -17.63
C GLY A 399 -25.57 -4.59 -16.18
N LYS A 400 -24.55 -4.75 -15.33
CA LYS A 400 -24.57 -4.35 -13.91
C LYS A 400 -24.27 -2.87 -13.72
N VAL A 401 -23.42 -2.28 -14.54
CA VAL A 401 -23.00 -0.88 -14.50
C VAL A 401 -23.02 -0.34 -15.94
N ALA A 402 -23.53 0.89 -16.12
CA ALA A 402 -23.46 1.55 -17.42
C ALA A 402 -22.00 1.92 -17.77
N PRO A 403 -21.57 1.89 -19.06
CA PRO A 403 -20.21 2.21 -19.44
C PRO A 403 -19.70 3.56 -18.93
N ASP A 404 -20.52 4.62 -19.00
CA ASP A 404 -20.13 5.96 -18.53
C ASP A 404 -19.95 6.00 -17.01
N ASP A 405 -20.81 5.29 -16.26
CA ASP A 405 -20.67 5.16 -14.81
C ASP A 405 -19.40 4.38 -14.46
N MET A 406 -19.11 3.29 -15.19
CA MET A 406 -17.88 2.51 -14.95
C MET A 406 -16.63 3.34 -15.24
N MET A 407 -16.59 4.11 -16.33
CA MET A 407 -15.50 5.05 -16.61
C MET A 407 -15.33 6.08 -15.49
N ARG A 408 -16.43 6.60 -14.92
CA ARG A 408 -16.36 7.48 -13.74
C ARG A 408 -15.75 6.77 -12.53
N TYR A 409 -16.16 5.53 -12.26
CA TYR A 409 -15.59 4.74 -11.14
C TYR A 409 -14.11 4.42 -11.35
N LEU A 410 -13.69 4.08 -12.57
CA LEU A 410 -12.28 3.86 -12.89
C LEU A 410 -11.44 5.11 -12.64
N ASN A 411 -11.93 6.29 -13.04
CA ASN A 411 -11.25 7.56 -12.77
C ASN A 411 -11.14 7.88 -11.27
N LEU A 412 -12.10 7.44 -10.47
CA LEU A 412 -12.09 7.68 -9.01
C LEU A 412 -11.30 6.62 -8.24
N ARG A 413 -11.31 5.36 -8.69
CA ARG A 413 -10.88 4.21 -7.90
C ARG A 413 -9.81 3.32 -8.54
N GLY A 414 -9.58 3.46 -9.85
CA GLY A 414 -8.62 2.63 -10.58
C GLY A 414 -7.19 2.81 -10.10
N ARG A 415 -6.41 1.73 -10.11
CA ARG A 415 -5.02 1.67 -9.66
C ARG A 415 -4.09 2.57 -10.50
N ASP A 416 -4.38 2.77 -11.78
CA ASP A 416 -3.57 3.60 -12.68
C ASP A 416 -3.44 5.06 -12.23
N ASN A 417 -4.39 5.57 -11.42
CA ASN A 417 -4.29 6.89 -10.80
C ASN A 417 -3.03 7.05 -9.94
N ALA A 418 -2.63 6.02 -9.21
CA ALA A 418 -1.41 6.01 -8.40
C ALA A 418 -0.15 5.64 -9.22
N ARG A 419 -0.32 5.12 -10.44
CA ARG A 419 0.78 4.61 -11.29
C ARG A 419 1.26 5.62 -12.32
N THR A 420 0.67 6.82 -12.36
CA THR A 420 1.19 7.93 -13.18
C THR A 420 2.60 8.30 -12.73
N PRO A 421 3.49 8.69 -13.67
CA PRO A 421 4.87 8.99 -13.37
C PRO A 421 5.05 10.07 -12.30
N MET A 422 6.08 9.90 -11.48
CA MET A 422 6.54 10.91 -10.53
C MET A 422 6.86 12.21 -11.26
N GLN A 423 6.40 13.34 -10.71
CA GLN A 423 6.58 14.66 -11.29
C GLN A 423 7.84 15.32 -10.71
N TRP A 424 8.96 15.28 -11.46
CA TRP A 424 10.25 15.75 -10.96
C TRP A 424 10.47 17.25 -11.21
N ASP A 425 10.09 17.75 -12.40
CA ASP A 425 10.24 19.14 -12.78
C ASP A 425 9.23 19.58 -13.86
N ASP A 426 9.37 20.81 -14.32
CA ASP A 426 8.52 21.47 -15.30
C ASP A 426 8.91 21.17 -16.76
N THR A 427 9.85 20.26 -17.01
CA THR A 427 10.25 19.85 -18.36
C THR A 427 9.31 18.77 -18.93
N ALA A 428 9.46 18.48 -20.23
CA ALA A 428 8.64 17.49 -20.90
C ALA A 428 8.58 16.16 -20.13
N SER A 429 7.41 15.52 -20.13
CA SER A 429 7.15 14.29 -19.38
C SER A 429 7.44 14.41 -17.88
N ALA A 430 7.26 15.63 -17.32
CA ALA A 430 7.49 15.93 -15.91
C ALA A 430 8.93 15.65 -15.41
N GLY A 431 9.93 15.65 -16.30
CA GLY A 431 11.30 15.26 -15.97
C GLY A 431 11.47 13.78 -15.63
N PHE A 432 10.42 12.98 -15.79
CA PHE A 432 10.45 11.54 -15.52
C PHE A 432 11.26 10.77 -16.56
N THR A 433 11.10 11.09 -17.85
CA THR A 433 11.76 10.42 -18.98
C THR A 433 12.09 11.41 -20.10
N THR A 434 13.10 11.09 -20.89
CA THR A 434 13.38 11.77 -22.16
C THR A 434 12.66 11.10 -23.34
N GLY A 435 12.05 9.93 -23.12
CA GLY A 435 11.25 9.18 -24.09
C GLY A 435 9.74 9.41 -23.93
N THR A 436 8.95 8.44 -24.39
CA THR A 436 7.49 8.44 -24.19
C THR A 436 7.14 7.65 -22.93
N PRO A 437 6.50 8.27 -21.92
CA PRO A 437 6.11 7.55 -20.71
C PRO A 437 5.19 6.35 -21.00
N TRP A 438 5.38 5.23 -20.30
CA TRP A 438 4.57 4.02 -20.45
C TRP A 438 3.08 4.22 -20.12
N ILE A 439 2.78 5.19 -19.26
CA ILE A 439 1.45 5.72 -18.94
C ILE A 439 1.54 7.25 -18.87
N LYS A 440 0.44 7.94 -19.09
CA LYS A 440 0.44 9.40 -19.12
C LYS A 440 0.87 10.05 -17.81
N VAL A 441 1.51 11.21 -17.90
CA VAL A 441 1.84 12.05 -16.73
C VAL A 441 0.63 12.87 -16.27
N GLY A 442 0.63 13.31 -15.03
CA GLY A 442 -0.38 14.25 -14.52
C GLY A 442 -0.32 15.59 -15.27
N PRO A 443 -1.47 16.17 -15.65
CA PRO A 443 -1.50 17.39 -16.48
C PRO A 443 -1.01 18.65 -15.76
N ASP A 444 -0.82 18.61 -14.47
CA ASP A 444 -0.42 19.73 -13.61
C ASP A 444 1.09 19.74 -13.27
N TYR A 445 1.88 18.89 -13.92
CA TYR A 445 3.30 18.72 -13.60
C TYR A 445 4.14 19.99 -13.76
N GLU A 446 3.73 20.95 -14.59
CA GLU A 446 4.44 22.24 -14.74
C GLU A 446 4.46 23.05 -13.44
N THR A 447 3.45 22.87 -12.59
CA THR A 447 3.31 23.57 -11.31
C THR A 447 3.52 22.67 -10.11
N VAL A 448 3.04 21.41 -10.16
CA VAL A 448 3.15 20.42 -9.09
C VAL A 448 4.28 19.46 -9.44
N ASN A 449 5.46 19.70 -8.90
CA ASN A 449 6.63 18.86 -9.15
C ASN A 449 7.67 19.01 -8.02
N ALA A 450 8.57 18.04 -7.91
CA ALA A 450 9.58 18.01 -6.86
C ALA A 450 10.47 19.25 -6.82
N LYS A 451 10.88 19.78 -7.99
CA LYS A 451 11.72 20.97 -8.10
C LYS A 451 11.05 22.20 -7.46
N ASN A 452 9.78 22.43 -7.77
CA ASN A 452 9.02 23.55 -7.24
C ASN A 452 8.70 23.38 -5.77
N GLU A 453 8.26 22.16 -5.37
CA GLU A 453 7.91 21.82 -3.99
C GLU A 453 9.12 21.90 -3.05
N MET A 454 10.31 21.49 -3.47
CA MET A 454 11.55 21.65 -2.69
C MET A 454 11.97 23.12 -2.52
N ALA A 455 11.69 23.96 -3.51
CA ALA A 455 12.06 25.37 -3.49
C ALA A 455 11.12 26.24 -2.64
N ASP A 456 9.87 25.82 -2.45
CA ASP A 456 8.86 26.54 -1.66
C ASP A 456 8.88 26.06 -0.19
N PRO A 457 9.29 26.90 0.77
CA PRO A 457 9.32 26.53 2.19
C PRO A 457 7.95 26.16 2.77
N ASP A 458 6.86 26.60 2.13
CA ASP A 458 5.48 26.34 2.53
C ASP A 458 4.81 25.22 1.71
N SER A 459 5.59 24.47 0.93
CA SER A 459 5.12 23.34 0.11
C SER A 459 4.64 22.14 0.91
N VAL A 460 4.01 21.18 0.21
CA VAL A 460 3.66 19.86 0.76
C VAL A 460 4.93 19.08 1.10
N TYR A 461 5.95 19.09 0.22
CA TYR A 461 7.23 18.43 0.44
C TYR A 461 7.92 18.87 1.73
N ASN A 462 8.10 20.18 1.89
CA ASN A 462 8.76 20.73 3.08
C ASN A 462 7.94 20.51 4.36
N TYR A 463 6.62 20.36 4.24
CA TYR A 463 5.76 20.00 5.36
C TYR A 463 5.94 18.53 5.78
N TYR A 464 5.97 17.58 4.82
CA TYR A 464 6.30 16.18 5.08
C TYR A 464 7.69 16.05 5.72
N LYS A 465 8.68 16.76 5.21
CA LYS A 465 10.04 16.80 5.78
C LYS A 465 10.02 17.25 7.25
N LYS A 466 9.25 18.27 7.59
CA LYS A 466 9.06 18.72 9.00
C LYS A 466 8.41 17.62 9.86
N LEU A 467 7.35 16.98 9.39
CA LEU A 467 6.68 15.88 10.10
C LEU A 467 7.62 14.70 10.37
N ILE A 468 8.38 14.30 9.35
CA ILE A 468 9.35 13.19 9.46
C ILE A 468 10.46 13.54 10.46
N HIS A 469 10.93 14.78 10.44
CA HIS A 469 11.94 15.28 11.38
C HIS A 469 11.43 15.29 12.82
N LEU A 470 10.23 15.83 13.05
CA LEU A 470 9.58 15.83 14.37
C LEU A 470 9.42 14.42 14.93
N ARG A 471 9.08 13.43 14.09
CA ARG A 471 8.97 12.03 14.52
C ARG A 471 10.29 11.49 15.06
N LYS A 472 11.42 11.89 14.49
CA LYS A 472 12.76 11.47 14.94
C LYS A 472 13.18 12.13 16.25
N GLU A 473 12.65 13.31 16.54
CA GLU A 473 12.97 14.06 17.75
C GLU A 473 12.04 13.77 18.92
N LYS A 474 10.80 13.31 18.64
CA LYS A 474 9.75 13.23 19.65
C LYS A 474 9.21 11.80 19.82
N ASP A 475 9.68 11.12 20.84
CA ASP A 475 9.23 9.76 21.21
C ASP A 475 7.69 9.66 21.36
N ILE A 476 7.01 10.75 21.75
CA ILE A 476 5.55 10.78 21.89
C ILE A 476 4.82 10.53 20.55
N MET A 477 5.37 10.94 19.42
CA MET A 477 4.79 10.66 18.11
C MET A 477 4.84 9.16 17.77
N VAL A 478 5.89 8.47 18.26
CA VAL A 478 6.07 7.03 18.04
C VAL A 478 5.31 6.20 19.08
N TYR A 479 5.53 6.46 20.36
CA TYR A 479 5.15 5.58 21.46
C TYR A 479 3.99 6.08 22.32
N GLY A 480 3.53 7.33 22.14
CA GLY A 480 2.41 7.87 22.89
C GLY A 480 1.13 7.05 22.65
N THR A 481 0.29 6.95 23.67
CA THR A 481 -1.04 6.37 23.55
C THR A 481 -1.97 7.30 22.79
N TYR A 482 -3.04 6.76 22.21
CA TYR A 482 -4.00 7.49 21.40
C TYR A 482 -5.37 7.55 22.09
N GLU A 483 -6.05 8.70 22.00
CA GLU A 483 -7.43 8.86 22.45
C GLU A 483 -8.20 9.77 21.50
N LEU A 484 -9.31 9.26 20.92
CA LEU A 484 -10.21 10.04 20.06
C LEU A 484 -11.07 10.98 20.91
N LEU A 485 -11.16 12.23 20.50
CA LEU A 485 -12.11 13.21 21.03
C LEU A 485 -13.23 13.45 19.99
N ASP A 486 -14.45 13.70 20.48
CA ASP A 486 -15.64 14.03 19.68
C ASP A 486 -15.87 13.06 18.49
N PRO A 487 -16.13 11.76 18.78
CA PRO A 487 -16.28 10.73 17.76
C PRO A 487 -17.42 11.01 16.76
N GLU A 488 -18.45 11.73 17.19
CA GLU A 488 -19.63 12.02 16.39
C GLU A 488 -19.51 13.27 15.51
N ASP A 489 -18.46 14.09 15.66
CA ASP A 489 -18.22 15.25 14.81
C ASP A 489 -17.98 14.82 13.35
N GLU A 490 -18.69 15.41 12.40
CA GLU A 490 -18.62 15.07 10.96
C GLU A 490 -17.62 15.95 10.19
N ALA A 491 -17.07 16.98 10.82
CA ALA A 491 -16.16 17.95 10.21
C ALA A 491 -14.75 17.86 10.79
N LEU A 492 -14.63 17.62 12.09
CA LEU A 492 -13.36 17.62 12.80
C LEU A 492 -12.92 16.20 13.18
N TYR A 493 -11.63 15.93 12.95
CA TYR A 493 -10.94 14.79 13.54
C TYR A 493 -9.98 15.31 14.61
N VAL A 494 -10.33 15.08 15.86
CA VAL A 494 -9.55 15.54 17.01
C VAL A 494 -9.17 14.34 17.88
N TYR A 495 -7.89 14.25 18.23
CA TYR A 495 -7.40 13.20 19.12
C TYR A 495 -6.18 13.67 19.91
N THR A 496 -5.90 12.97 21.00
CA THR A 496 -4.72 13.22 21.83
C THR A 496 -3.69 12.10 21.69
N ARG A 497 -2.43 12.45 21.97
CA ARG A 497 -1.34 11.51 22.22
C ARG A 497 -0.78 11.79 23.60
N THR A 498 -0.46 10.75 24.35
CA THR A 498 0.08 10.88 25.71
C THR A 498 1.27 9.95 25.92
N LEU A 499 2.39 10.49 26.42
CA LEU A 499 3.57 9.74 26.82
C LEU A 499 4.14 10.31 28.13
N GLY A 500 3.88 9.64 29.25
CA GLY A 500 4.19 10.19 30.58
C GLY A 500 3.42 11.50 30.81
N ASP A 501 4.15 12.56 31.12
CA ASP A 501 3.55 13.90 31.34
C ASP A 501 3.36 14.71 30.04
N GLN A 502 3.96 14.27 28.94
CA GLN A 502 3.83 14.93 27.65
C GLN A 502 2.49 14.59 26.98
N LYS A 503 1.85 15.60 26.39
CA LYS A 503 0.61 15.44 25.62
C LYS A 503 0.65 16.24 24.33
N LEU A 504 0.07 15.64 23.28
CA LEU A 504 -0.26 16.33 22.02
C LEU A 504 -1.77 16.37 21.88
N LEU A 505 -2.29 17.48 21.36
CA LEU A 505 -3.65 17.60 20.85
C LEU A 505 -3.56 17.85 19.35
N VAL A 506 -4.08 16.92 18.58
CA VAL A 506 -4.13 16.98 17.10
C VAL A 506 -5.53 17.34 16.69
N MET A 507 -5.68 18.44 15.96
CA MET A 507 -6.98 18.94 15.47
C MET A 507 -6.89 19.07 13.94
N CYS A 508 -7.78 18.41 13.21
CA CYS A 508 -7.83 18.42 11.76
C CYS A 508 -9.25 18.73 11.28
N ASN A 509 -9.41 19.80 10.52
CA ASN A 509 -10.65 20.13 9.84
C ASN A 509 -10.68 19.44 8.47
N PHE A 510 -11.63 18.53 8.24
CA PHE A 510 -11.80 17.78 6.98
C PHE A 510 -12.76 18.47 5.99
N THR A 511 -13.12 19.72 6.25
CA THR A 511 -14.06 20.49 5.42
C THR A 511 -13.47 21.79 4.91
N LYS A 512 -14.10 22.35 3.89
CA LYS A 512 -13.74 23.66 3.36
C LYS A 512 -14.34 24.83 4.16
N GLU A 513 -15.26 24.55 5.09
CA GLU A 513 -15.85 25.53 5.98
C GLU A 513 -14.98 25.73 7.22
N GLU A 514 -14.99 26.97 7.75
CA GLU A 514 -14.37 27.26 9.05
C GLU A 514 -15.14 26.52 10.16
N GLN A 515 -14.41 25.86 11.06
CA GLN A 515 -14.95 25.14 12.20
C GLN A 515 -14.46 25.74 13.52
N GLU A 516 -15.27 25.71 14.56
CA GLU A 516 -14.88 26.12 15.91
C GLU A 516 -14.67 24.90 16.80
N TYR A 517 -13.55 24.88 17.53
CA TYR A 517 -13.25 23.83 18.50
C TYR A 517 -12.85 24.41 19.86
N THR A 518 -13.48 23.94 20.93
CA THR A 518 -13.10 24.33 22.27
C THR A 518 -11.92 23.49 22.77
N VAL A 519 -10.75 24.12 22.84
CA VAL A 519 -9.52 23.46 23.30
C VAL A 519 -9.68 23.04 24.76
N PRO A 520 -9.45 21.75 25.10
CA PRO A 520 -9.52 21.29 26.48
C PRO A 520 -8.59 22.06 27.41
N GLU A 521 -9.02 22.30 28.67
CA GLU A 521 -8.25 23.08 29.65
C GLU A 521 -6.85 22.49 29.92
N THR A 522 -6.68 21.19 29.77
CA THR A 522 -5.39 20.50 29.88
C THR A 522 -4.34 20.99 28.87
N PHE A 523 -4.76 21.66 27.80
CA PHE A 523 -3.91 22.28 26.80
C PHE A 523 -3.86 23.82 26.91
N ALA A 524 -4.41 24.38 27.99
CA ALA A 524 -4.27 25.80 28.24
C ALA A 524 -2.79 26.17 28.41
N GLY A 525 -2.28 27.05 27.54
CA GLY A 525 -0.86 27.40 27.52
C GLY A 525 0.07 26.44 26.76
N ALA A 526 -0.48 25.41 26.08
CA ALA A 526 0.29 24.58 25.16
C ALA A 526 0.83 25.40 23.99
N GLU A 527 1.94 24.96 23.40
CA GLU A 527 2.55 25.60 22.25
C GLU A 527 2.14 24.89 20.95
N VAL A 528 2.11 25.62 19.83
CA VAL A 528 1.89 25.01 18.52
C VAL A 528 3.15 24.28 18.10
N LEU A 529 3.07 22.95 18.01
CA LEU A 529 4.17 22.11 17.53
C LEU A 529 4.31 22.20 16.01
N ILE A 530 3.20 22.06 15.29
CA ILE A 530 3.14 22.18 13.82
C ILE A 530 1.73 22.59 13.39
N SER A 531 1.65 23.33 12.29
CA SER A 531 0.41 23.67 11.61
C SER A 531 0.63 23.83 10.12
N ASN A 532 -0.38 23.53 9.30
CA ASN A 532 -0.35 23.73 7.85
C ASN A 532 -0.72 25.17 7.43
N TYR A 533 -1.01 26.04 8.40
CA TYR A 533 -1.22 27.48 8.20
C TYR A 533 -0.36 28.28 9.17
N PRO A 534 0.01 29.53 8.83
CA PRO A 534 0.61 30.45 9.80
C PRO A 534 -0.29 30.61 11.02
N GLN A 535 0.29 30.59 12.20
CA GLN A 535 -0.44 30.65 13.47
C GLN A 535 -0.30 32.01 14.12
N ASP A 536 -1.44 32.60 14.51
CA ASP A 536 -1.53 33.80 15.30
C ASP A 536 -2.35 33.50 16.57
N GLY A 537 -1.73 33.55 17.76
CA GLY A 537 -2.43 33.55 19.05
C GLY A 537 -2.25 32.32 19.95
N ALA A 538 -2.81 32.40 21.15
CA ALA A 538 -2.67 31.43 22.21
C ALA A 538 -3.53 30.17 22.01
N ALA A 539 -3.08 29.06 22.59
CA ALA A 539 -3.74 27.74 22.51
C ALA A 539 -5.00 27.59 23.38
N ALA A 540 -5.47 28.64 24.06
CA ALA A 540 -6.55 28.53 25.02
C ALA A 540 -7.91 29.03 24.50
N GLY A 541 -8.99 28.37 24.89
CA GLY A 541 -10.36 28.77 24.59
C GLY A 541 -10.89 28.19 23.26
N VAL A 542 -11.81 28.90 22.62
CA VAL A 542 -12.37 28.50 21.31
C VAL A 542 -11.38 28.86 20.22
N ARG A 543 -10.97 27.85 19.44
CA ARG A 543 -10.12 27.99 18.27
C ARG A 543 -10.94 27.86 16.99
N LYS A 544 -10.69 28.73 16.04
CA LYS A 544 -11.24 28.63 14.69
C LYS A 544 -10.23 27.92 13.80
N LEU A 545 -10.68 26.85 13.17
CA LEU A 545 -9.93 26.06 12.21
C LEU A 545 -10.41 26.40 10.81
N ARG A 546 -9.52 26.95 9.99
CA ARG A 546 -9.80 27.30 8.58
C ARG A 546 -10.04 26.06 7.74
N ALA A 547 -10.41 26.24 6.48
CA ALA A 547 -10.59 25.13 5.52
C ALA A 547 -9.37 24.19 5.53
N TYR A 548 -9.60 22.91 5.77
CA TYR A 548 -8.55 21.87 5.83
C TYR A 548 -7.36 22.23 6.74
N GLU A 549 -7.59 22.98 7.80
CA GLU A 549 -6.53 23.31 8.77
C GLU A 549 -6.24 22.12 9.68
N ALA A 550 -4.94 21.86 9.86
CA ALA A 550 -4.43 20.96 10.88
C ALA A 550 -3.49 21.70 11.83
N VAL A 551 -3.70 21.50 13.12
CA VAL A 551 -2.89 22.09 14.18
C VAL A 551 -2.59 21.05 15.24
N VAL A 552 -1.33 20.98 15.65
CA VAL A 552 -0.90 20.14 16.77
C VAL A 552 -0.39 21.03 17.90
N LEU A 553 -1.00 20.89 19.07
CA LEU A 553 -0.57 21.55 20.30
C LEU A 553 0.22 20.57 21.16
N GLU A 554 1.31 21.05 21.79
CA GLU A 554 2.15 20.31 22.70
C GLU A 554 2.13 20.95 24.10
N THR A 555 1.86 20.15 25.14
CA THR A 555 2.02 20.63 26.53
C THR A 555 3.49 20.76 26.89
N LYS A 556 3.81 21.71 27.77
CA LYS A 556 5.18 21.90 28.30
C LYS A 556 5.56 20.79 29.26
#